data_e8b1373b95b2a14f2a8849bf684b3ace
#
_entry.id   e8b1373b95b2a14f2a8849bf684b3ace
#
_cell.length_a   1.000
_cell.length_b   1.000
_cell.length_c   1.000
_cell.angle_alpha   90.00
_cell.angle_beta   90.00
_cell.angle_gamma   90.00
#
_symmetry.space_group_name_H-M   'P 1'
#
loop_
_entity.id
_entity.type
_entity.pdbx_description
1 polymer ?
#
loop_
_entity_poly.entity_id
_entity_poly.type
_entity_poly.pdbx_seq_one_letter_code
_entity_poly.pdbx_strand_id
1 'polypeptide(L)'
;MQRRPLIETVHGIRREAFGPQEWGLLASIAAMWGASFLFIEIGLEHFGPGLVAFGRVGIGAITLALLPRSHAPVDRADLPRIALLGFVWMAAPLLLFPIGQQWIDSSLAGMINGAVPVFAAVIAAILLRRRPGRRQLLGIAIGFVGVICVFWPATRGAEATVLGAGLVLLAVVFYGLAVNLAVPLQQRYGALPVLFRAQLVALVLLAPAALVSLPSSEFAWSSALAVMALGFFGTGWAFVAMTTLVGRVGATRGSVAIYFLPVVAIALGVVFRDETVASISLIGTGLVLAGAYLTSRRE
;
A
#
# COMPACT_ATOMS: atom_id res chain seq x y z
N MET A 1 5.23 5.24 37.17
CA MET A 1 5.25 5.04 35.71
C MET A 1 3.88 4.51 35.29
N GLN A 2 2.97 5.36 34.85
CA GLN A 2 1.66 4.96 34.31
C GLN A 2 1.89 4.33 32.95
N ARG A 3 1.49 3.06 32.80
CA ARG A 3 1.46 2.38 31.49
C ARG A 3 0.38 3.05 30.65
N ARG A 4 0.78 3.92 29.72
CA ARG A 4 -0.13 4.46 28.71
C ARG A 4 -0.65 3.30 27.85
N PRO A 5 -1.95 3.29 27.49
CA PRO A 5 -2.52 2.24 26.67
C PRO A 5 -1.83 2.19 25.31
N LEU A 6 -1.52 1.00 24.83
CA LEU A 6 -0.81 0.72 23.56
C LEU A 6 -1.62 1.09 22.31
N ILE A 7 -2.84 1.60 22.44
CA ILE A 7 -3.76 1.97 21.36
C ILE A 7 -4.48 3.26 21.75
N GLU A 8 -3.83 4.40 21.57
CA GLU A 8 -4.52 5.67 21.42
C GLU A 8 -4.55 6.01 19.93
N THR A 9 -5.74 6.02 19.34
CA THR A 9 -5.92 6.58 17.99
C THR A 9 -5.67 8.08 18.04
N VAL A 10 -4.77 8.56 17.18
CA VAL A 10 -4.52 9.99 17.01
C VAL A 10 -5.84 10.66 16.63
N HIS A 11 -6.39 11.45 17.54
CA HIS A 11 -7.51 12.33 17.22
C HIS A 11 -6.99 13.49 16.39
N GLY A 12 -7.51 13.67 15.17
CA GLY A 12 -7.16 14.82 14.35
C GLY A 12 -7.54 16.14 15.05
N ILE A 13 -6.81 17.20 14.71
CA ILE A 13 -7.02 18.55 15.28
C ILE A 13 -8.38 19.11 14.86
N ARG A 14 -8.92 18.72 13.70
CA ARG A 14 -10.21 19.17 13.18
C ARG A 14 -11.28 18.09 13.30
N ARG A 15 -12.37 18.41 14.02
CA ARG A 15 -13.58 17.58 14.14
C ARG A 15 -14.66 17.88 13.09
N GLU A 16 -14.49 18.95 12.32
CA GLU A 16 -15.42 19.41 11.28
C GLU A 16 -15.38 18.54 10.03
N ALA A 17 -16.33 18.73 9.11
CA ALA A 17 -16.34 18.08 7.80
C ALA A 17 -15.05 18.41 7.02
N PHE A 18 -14.71 17.56 6.03
CA PHE A 18 -13.55 17.81 5.17
C PHE A 18 -13.69 19.16 4.46
N GLY A 19 -12.69 20.02 4.62
CA GLY A 19 -12.55 21.22 3.82
C GLY A 19 -11.87 20.94 2.48
N PRO A 20 -11.74 21.96 1.62
CA PRO A 20 -11.10 21.81 0.30
C PRO A 20 -9.67 21.25 0.36
N GLN A 21 -8.90 21.60 1.40
CA GLN A 21 -7.53 21.13 1.58
C GLN A 21 -7.48 19.63 1.91
N GLU A 22 -8.37 19.14 2.76
CA GLU A 22 -8.47 17.73 3.12
C GLU A 22 -8.94 16.88 1.93
N TRP A 23 -9.88 17.39 1.15
CA TRP A 23 -10.29 16.75 -0.12
C TRP A 23 -9.16 16.75 -1.16
N GLY A 24 -8.39 17.82 -1.27
CA GLY A 24 -7.22 17.90 -2.15
C GLY A 24 -6.14 16.89 -1.76
N LEU A 25 -5.82 16.75 -0.46
CA LEU A 25 -4.89 15.74 0.04
C LEU A 25 -5.40 14.32 -0.23
N LEU A 26 -6.68 14.05 0.03
CA LEU A 26 -7.32 12.76 -0.22
C LEU A 26 -7.23 12.37 -1.70
N ALA A 27 -7.62 13.28 -2.59
CA ALA A 27 -7.57 13.06 -4.03
C ALA A 27 -6.13 12.84 -4.53
N SER A 28 -5.16 13.62 -4.01
CA SER A 28 -3.74 13.45 -4.37
C SER A 28 -3.21 12.09 -3.93
N ILE A 29 -3.52 11.64 -2.71
CA ILE A 29 -3.11 10.33 -2.20
C ILE A 29 -3.71 9.21 -3.05
N ALA A 30 -5.02 9.29 -3.33
CA ALA A 30 -5.70 8.32 -4.17
C ALA A 30 -5.10 8.24 -5.58
N ALA A 31 -4.81 9.40 -6.18
CA ALA A 31 -4.19 9.50 -7.50
C ALA A 31 -2.76 8.91 -7.49
N MET A 32 -1.90 9.32 -6.55
CA MET A 32 -0.51 8.87 -6.48
C MET A 32 -0.38 7.36 -6.22
N TRP A 33 -1.17 6.83 -5.27
CA TRP A 33 -1.12 5.39 -4.99
C TRP A 33 -1.88 4.56 -6.03
N GLY A 34 -3.02 5.04 -6.53
CA GLY A 34 -3.76 4.36 -7.59
C GLY A 34 -2.98 4.29 -8.91
N ALA A 35 -2.26 5.36 -9.28
CA ALA A 35 -1.39 5.38 -10.45
C ALA A 35 -0.13 4.51 -10.29
N SER A 36 0.22 4.09 -9.08
CA SER A 36 1.41 3.26 -8.85
C SER A 36 1.37 1.94 -9.63
N PHE A 37 0.20 1.35 -9.83
CA PHE A 37 0.05 0.08 -10.56
C PHE A 37 0.35 0.26 -12.04
N LEU A 38 -0.14 1.34 -12.65
CA LEU A 38 0.18 1.73 -14.03
C LEU A 38 1.69 2.01 -14.18
N PHE A 39 2.29 2.75 -13.27
CA PHE A 39 3.72 3.04 -13.33
C PHE A 39 4.58 1.79 -13.14
N ILE A 40 4.15 0.80 -12.34
CA ILE A 40 4.82 -0.50 -12.26
C ILE A 40 4.78 -1.18 -13.61
N GLU A 41 3.64 -1.23 -14.26
CA GLU A 41 3.45 -1.87 -15.56
C GLU A 41 4.34 -1.24 -16.64
N ILE A 42 4.33 0.11 -16.76
CA ILE A 42 5.22 0.84 -17.68
C ILE A 42 6.70 0.59 -17.33
N GLY A 43 7.03 0.52 -16.05
CA GLY A 43 8.37 0.18 -15.60
C GLY A 43 8.83 -1.19 -16.07
N LEU A 44 7.94 -2.17 -16.03
CA LEU A 44 8.19 -3.57 -16.40
C LEU A 44 8.35 -3.79 -17.92
N GLU A 45 7.99 -2.83 -18.76
CA GLU A 45 8.19 -2.94 -20.21
C GLU A 45 9.69 -3.12 -20.57
N HIS A 46 10.59 -2.51 -19.79
CA HIS A 46 12.02 -2.55 -20.08
C HIS A 46 12.89 -2.88 -18.85
N PHE A 47 12.33 -2.79 -17.63
CA PHE A 47 13.07 -3.10 -16.41
C PHE A 47 12.54 -4.38 -15.76
N GLY A 48 13.45 -5.22 -15.30
CA GLY A 48 13.06 -6.37 -14.49
C GLY A 48 12.46 -5.95 -13.14
N PRO A 49 11.60 -6.81 -12.54
CA PRO A 49 10.81 -6.46 -11.36
C PRO A 49 11.64 -6.04 -10.14
N GLY A 50 12.83 -6.62 -9.96
CA GLY A 50 13.74 -6.20 -8.88
C GLY A 50 14.28 -4.78 -9.07
N LEU A 51 14.56 -4.38 -10.31
CA LEU A 51 15.04 -3.03 -10.62
C LEU A 51 13.91 -1.99 -10.42
N VAL A 52 12.67 -2.32 -10.83
CA VAL A 52 11.50 -1.47 -10.57
C VAL A 52 11.29 -1.28 -9.07
N ALA A 53 11.34 -2.36 -8.28
CA ALA A 53 11.16 -2.31 -6.83
C ALA A 53 12.27 -1.51 -6.13
N PHE A 54 13.53 -1.77 -6.48
CA PHE A 54 14.68 -1.07 -5.92
C PHE A 54 14.68 0.41 -6.29
N GLY A 55 14.44 0.75 -7.57
CA GLY A 55 14.40 2.12 -8.06
C GLY A 55 13.32 2.95 -7.37
N ARG A 56 12.09 2.40 -7.25
CA ARG A 56 11.00 3.11 -6.55
C ARG A 56 11.31 3.39 -5.09
N VAL A 57 11.89 2.42 -4.38
CA VAL A 57 12.25 2.59 -2.95
C VAL A 57 13.41 3.56 -2.82
N GLY A 58 14.41 3.50 -3.71
CA GLY A 58 15.56 4.40 -3.72
C GLY A 58 15.15 5.85 -3.92
N ILE A 59 14.33 6.13 -4.93
CA ILE A 59 13.81 7.47 -5.19
C ILE A 59 12.90 7.94 -4.05
N GLY A 60 12.07 7.07 -3.50
CA GLY A 60 11.27 7.37 -2.31
C GLY A 60 12.12 7.72 -1.10
N ALA A 61 13.19 6.97 -0.85
CA ALA A 61 14.14 7.24 0.23
C ALA A 61 14.87 8.58 0.03
N ILE A 62 15.30 8.89 -1.19
CA ILE A 62 15.89 10.20 -1.53
C ILE A 62 14.89 11.32 -1.27
N THR A 63 13.63 11.15 -1.71
CA THR A 63 12.57 12.14 -1.47
C THR A 63 12.36 12.40 0.03
N LEU A 64 12.33 11.35 0.85
CA LEU A 64 12.19 11.50 2.30
C LEU A 64 13.47 12.05 2.95
N ALA A 65 14.65 11.71 2.43
CA ALA A 65 15.93 12.23 2.93
C ALA A 65 16.03 13.76 2.82
N LEU A 66 15.37 14.38 1.84
CA LEU A 66 15.33 15.84 1.69
C LEU A 66 14.47 16.53 2.76
N LEU A 67 13.70 15.77 3.53
CA LEU A 67 12.83 16.30 4.59
C LEU A 67 13.53 16.23 5.95
N PRO A 68 13.80 17.36 6.62
CA PRO A 68 14.51 17.35 7.92
C PRO A 68 13.85 16.48 8.98
N ARG A 69 12.51 16.40 8.98
CA ARG A 69 11.75 15.57 9.92
C ARG A 69 12.01 14.06 9.77
N SER A 70 12.45 13.58 8.61
CA SER A 70 12.80 12.17 8.39
C SER A 70 14.03 11.73 9.18
N HIS A 71 14.88 12.66 9.56
CA HIS A 71 16.11 12.44 10.32
C HIS A 71 15.92 12.46 11.83
N ALA A 72 14.71 12.71 12.34
CA ALA A 72 14.47 12.71 13.77
C ALA A 72 14.97 11.41 14.43
N PRO A 73 15.55 11.49 15.64
CA PRO A 73 16.18 10.35 16.29
C PRO A 73 15.16 9.26 16.62
N VAL A 74 15.61 8.01 16.52
CA VAL A 74 14.85 6.81 16.89
C VAL A 74 15.71 6.00 17.85
N ASP A 75 15.10 5.45 18.88
CA ASP A 75 15.79 4.60 19.87
C ASP A 75 16.37 3.36 19.18
N ARG A 76 17.61 3.03 19.51
CA ARG A 76 18.29 1.82 19.01
C ARG A 76 17.54 0.54 19.32
N ALA A 77 16.82 0.49 20.45
CA ALA A 77 16.01 -0.65 20.86
C ALA A 77 14.83 -0.93 19.89
N ASP A 78 14.35 0.07 19.14
CA ASP A 78 13.27 -0.10 18.17
C ASP A 78 13.77 -0.33 16.73
N LEU A 79 15.10 -0.26 16.47
CA LEU A 79 15.64 -0.53 15.13
C LEU A 79 15.31 -1.93 14.59
N PRO A 80 15.33 -3.03 15.38
CA PRO A 80 14.91 -4.34 14.88
C PRO A 80 13.44 -4.37 14.44
N ARG A 81 12.54 -3.63 15.11
CA ARG A 81 11.13 -3.51 14.74
C ARG A 81 10.97 -2.71 13.45
N ILE A 82 11.76 -1.65 13.27
CA ILE A 82 11.81 -0.87 12.04
C ILE A 82 12.38 -1.69 10.89
N ALA A 83 13.39 -2.53 11.15
CA ALA A 83 13.93 -3.44 10.15
C ALA A 83 12.89 -4.48 9.71
N LEU A 84 12.14 -5.07 10.64
CA LEU A 84 11.02 -5.94 10.32
C LEU A 84 9.98 -5.19 9.49
N LEU A 85 9.66 -3.94 9.86
CA LEU A 85 8.72 -3.11 9.10
C LEU A 85 9.26 -2.79 7.70
N GLY A 86 10.57 -2.56 7.55
CA GLY A 86 11.23 -2.41 6.25
C GLY A 86 11.05 -3.63 5.34
N PHE A 87 11.11 -4.84 5.92
CA PHE A 87 10.82 -6.07 5.19
C PHE A 87 9.34 -6.19 4.82
N VAL A 88 8.44 -6.16 5.83
CA VAL A 88 7.01 -6.48 5.62
C VAL A 88 6.21 -5.36 4.95
N TRP A 89 6.70 -4.12 4.96
CA TRP A 89 6.00 -2.99 4.35
C TRP A 89 6.63 -2.53 3.04
N MET A 90 7.97 -2.53 2.98
CA MET A 90 8.68 -1.91 1.85
C MET A 90 9.35 -2.94 0.94
N ALA A 91 10.10 -3.91 1.48
CA ALA A 91 10.84 -4.82 0.62
C ALA A 91 9.93 -5.89 -0.02
N ALA A 92 9.29 -6.73 0.80
CA ALA A 92 8.51 -7.85 0.29
C ALA A 92 7.32 -7.41 -0.59
N PRO A 93 6.40 -6.55 -0.13
CA PRO A 93 5.26 -6.20 -0.98
C PRO A 93 5.66 -5.39 -2.22
N LEU A 94 6.64 -4.46 -2.10
CA LEU A 94 7.06 -3.65 -3.24
C LEU A 94 7.84 -4.45 -4.30
N LEU A 95 8.33 -5.65 -3.97
CA LEU A 95 8.88 -6.61 -4.93
C LEU A 95 7.79 -7.54 -5.48
N LEU A 96 6.86 -7.99 -4.65
CA LEU A 96 5.79 -8.91 -5.04
C LEU A 96 4.83 -8.29 -6.07
N PHE A 97 4.54 -6.98 -5.97
CA PHE A 97 3.72 -6.28 -6.95
C PHE A 97 4.33 -6.33 -8.36
N PRO A 98 5.57 -5.85 -8.62
CA PRO A 98 6.15 -5.94 -9.95
C PRO A 98 6.32 -7.39 -10.43
N ILE A 99 6.64 -8.36 -9.55
CA ILE A 99 6.69 -9.76 -9.96
C ILE A 99 5.30 -10.23 -10.40
N GLY A 100 4.25 -9.97 -9.61
CA GLY A 100 2.89 -10.40 -9.94
C GLY A 100 2.34 -9.71 -11.19
N GLN A 101 2.63 -8.43 -11.38
CA GLN A 101 2.17 -7.67 -12.56
C GLN A 101 2.86 -8.06 -13.87
N GLN A 102 3.81 -9.00 -13.87
CA GLN A 102 4.25 -9.63 -15.11
C GLN A 102 3.17 -10.53 -15.74
N TRP A 103 2.14 -10.92 -15.01
CA TRP A 103 1.10 -11.86 -15.43
C TRP A 103 -0.33 -11.37 -15.20
N ILE A 104 -0.51 -10.20 -14.61
CA ILE A 104 -1.81 -9.59 -14.37
C ILE A 104 -1.78 -8.09 -14.69
N ASP A 105 -2.93 -7.58 -15.09
CA ASP A 105 -3.13 -6.17 -15.42
C ASP A 105 -3.02 -5.26 -14.18
N SER A 106 -2.69 -3.99 -14.42
CA SER A 106 -2.56 -2.97 -13.37
C SER A 106 -3.87 -2.71 -12.63
N SER A 107 -5.00 -2.75 -13.31
CA SER A 107 -6.32 -2.63 -12.71
C SER A 107 -6.62 -3.77 -11.75
N LEU A 108 -6.29 -5.03 -12.11
CA LEU A 108 -6.49 -6.18 -11.23
C LEU A 108 -5.59 -6.09 -9.98
N ALA A 109 -4.34 -5.69 -10.15
CA ALA A 109 -3.43 -5.46 -9.01
C ALA A 109 -3.97 -4.38 -8.06
N GLY A 110 -4.50 -3.28 -8.59
CA GLY A 110 -5.13 -2.22 -7.82
C GLY A 110 -6.42 -2.66 -7.12
N MET A 111 -7.25 -3.48 -7.77
CA MET A 111 -8.46 -4.05 -7.17
C MET A 111 -8.11 -4.96 -5.98
N ILE A 112 -7.14 -5.88 -6.14
CA ILE A 112 -6.67 -6.77 -5.07
C ILE A 112 -6.10 -5.94 -3.90
N ASN A 113 -5.35 -4.87 -4.19
CA ASN A 113 -4.81 -3.99 -3.16
C ASN A 113 -5.89 -3.30 -2.31
N GLY A 114 -7.08 -3.09 -2.85
CA GLY A 114 -8.23 -2.58 -2.10
C GLY A 114 -8.61 -3.42 -0.87
N ALA A 115 -8.16 -4.68 -0.80
CA ALA A 115 -8.43 -5.58 0.32
C ALA A 115 -7.50 -5.36 1.55
N VAL A 116 -6.49 -4.49 1.48
CA VAL A 116 -5.58 -4.21 2.61
C VAL A 116 -6.31 -3.96 3.92
N PRO A 117 -7.37 -3.13 4.02
CA PRO A 117 -8.07 -2.89 5.29
C PRO A 117 -8.74 -4.15 5.86
N VAL A 118 -9.22 -5.05 5.00
CA VAL A 118 -9.84 -6.31 5.42
C VAL A 118 -8.80 -7.21 6.09
N PHE A 119 -7.64 -7.40 5.44
CA PHE A 119 -6.54 -8.18 6.00
C PHE A 119 -5.94 -7.51 7.25
N ALA A 120 -5.83 -6.18 7.27
CA ALA A 120 -5.38 -5.46 8.46
C ALA A 120 -6.30 -5.71 9.66
N ALA A 121 -7.62 -5.74 9.46
CA ALA A 121 -8.60 -6.03 10.51
C ALA A 121 -8.50 -7.47 11.04
N VAL A 122 -8.34 -8.46 10.14
CA VAL A 122 -8.15 -9.86 10.51
C VAL A 122 -6.86 -10.04 11.31
N ILE A 123 -5.75 -9.50 10.82
CA ILE A 123 -4.45 -9.59 11.47
C ILE A 123 -4.49 -8.89 12.84
N ALA A 124 -5.13 -7.72 12.94
CA ALA A 124 -5.33 -7.04 14.22
C ALA A 124 -6.08 -7.92 15.24
N ALA A 125 -7.16 -8.59 14.81
CA ALA A 125 -7.92 -9.49 15.67
C ALA A 125 -7.06 -10.66 16.19
N ILE A 126 -6.23 -11.25 15.31
CA ILE A 126 -5.30 -12.34 15.66
C ILE A 126 -4.22 -11.84 16.62
N LEU A 127 -3.52 -10.74 16.29
CA LEU A 127 -2.42 -10.20 17.10
C LEU A 127 -2.88 -9.74 18.48
N LEU A 128 -4.04 -9.10 18.57
CA LEU A 128 -4.59 -8.58 19.81
C LEU A 128 -5.37 -9.65 20.59
N ARG A 129 -5.56 -10.87 20.01
CA ARG A 129 -6.37 -11.96 20.58
C ARG A 129 -7.76 -11.48 21.02
N ARG A 130 -8.32 -10.50 20.29
CA ARG A 130 -9.66 -9.95 20.54
C ARG A 130 -10.63 -10.46 19.50
N ARG A 131 -11.81 -10.88 19.95
CA ARG A 131 -12.89 -11.23 19.02
C ARG A 131 -13.42 -9.96 18.36
N PRO A 132 -13.46 -9.91 17.02
CA PRO A 132 -14.07 -8.79 16.31
C PRO A 132 -15.54 -8.65 16.69
N GLY A 133 -16.04 -7.44 16.79
CA GLY A 133 -17.47 -7.18 16.97
C GLY A 133 -18.31 -7.62 15.77
N ARG A 134 -19.63 -7.67 15.92
CA ARG A 134 -20.54 -8.19 14.88
C ARG A 134 -20.41 -7.44 13.55
N ARG A 135 -20.29 -6.10 13.58
CA ARG A 135 -20.11 -5.27 12.38
C ARG A 135 -18.75 -5.54 11.71
N GLN A 136 -17.70 -5.69 12.51
CA GLN A 136 -16.37 -5.99 12.00
C GLN A 136 -16.33 -7.39 11.38
N LEU A 137 -16.97 -8.40 11.99
CA LEU A 137 -17.10 -9.75 11.43
C LEU A 137 -17.85 -9.73 10.10
N LEU A 138 -18.98 -8.99 10.04
CA LEU A 138 -19.75 -8.84 8.81
C LEU A 138 -18.91 -8.15 7.71
N GLY A 139 -18.19 -7.10 8.06
CA GLY A 139 -17.28 -6.40 7.13
C GLY A 139 -16.16 -7.29 6.60
N ILE A 140 -15.55 -8.10 7.47
CA ILE A 140 -14.54 -9.09 7.09
C ILE A 140 -15.17 -10.11 6.12
N ALA A 141 -16.34 -10.68 6.44
CA ALA A 141 -16.99 -11.67 5.59
C ALA A 141 -17.34 -11.10 4.20
N ILE A 142 -17.95 -9.91 4.14
CA ILE A 142 -18.27 -9.22 2.88
C ILE A 142 -16.98 -8.94 2.09
N GLY A 143 -15.93 -8.45 2.77
CA GLY A 143 -14.64 -8.16 2.13
C GLY A 143 -14.00 -9.42 1.53
N PHE A 144 -14.03 -10.56 2.21
CA PHE A 144 -13.52 -11.83 1.68
C PHE A 144 -14.32 -12.32 0.47
N VAL A 145 -15.65 -12.22 0.50
CA VAL A 145 -16.48 -12.51 -0.70
C VAL A 145 -16.05 -11.59 -1.86
N GLY A 146 -15.82 -10.31 -1.59
CA GLY A 146 -15.32 -9.37 -2.58
C GLY A 146 -13.96 -9.79 -3.15
N VAL A 147 -13.00 -10.20 -2.31
CA VAL A 147 -11.69 -10.71 -2.77
C VAL A 147 -11.85 -11.93 -3.67
N ILE A 148 -12.73 -12.87 -3.32
CA ILE A 148 -13.02 -14.04 -4.16
C ILE A 148 -13.57 -13.59 -5.53
N CYS A 149 -14.52 -12.64 -5.56
CA CYS A 149 -15.07 -12.14 -6.82
C CYS A 149 -14.02 -11.42 -7.68
N VAL A 150 -13.11 -10.63 -7.07
CA VAL A 150 -12.01 -9.97 -7.78
C VAL A 150 -11.04 -11.01 -8.36
N PHE A 151 -10.75 -12.05 -7.61
CA PHE A 151 -9.80 -13.10 -7.99
C PHE A 151 -10.38 -14.11 -8.99
N TRP A 152 -11.70 -14.24 -9.05
CA TRP A 152 -12.41 -15.27 -9.84
C TRP A 152 -12.02 -15.33 -11.32
N PRO A 153 -11.92 -14.22 -12.07
CA PRO A 153 -11.51 -14.28 -13.46
C PRO A 153 -10.09 -14.83 -13.64
N ALA A 154 -9.17 -14.50 -12.71
CA ALA A 154 -7.80 -15.02 -12.75
C ALA A 154 -7.75 -16.56 -12.66
N THR A 155 -8.67 -17.19 -11.89
CA THR A 155 -8.72 -18.66 -11.76
C THR A 155 -9.15 -19.37 -13.04
N ARG A 156 -9.70 -18.64 -14.02
CA ARG A 156 -10.09 -19.14 -15.34
C ARG A 156 -9.06 -18.82 -16.41
N GLY A 157 -8.02 -18.07 -16.07
CA GLY A 157 -6.88 -17.74 -16.92
C GLY A 157 -5.80 -18.81 -16.90
N ALA A 158 -4.65 -18.45 -17.47
CA ALA A 158 -3.46 -19.31 -17.41
C ALA A 158 -2.97 -19.45 -15.95
N GLU A 159 -2.25 -20.55 -15.65
CA GLU A 159 -1.66 -20.76 -14.32
C GLU A 159 -0.77 -19.59 -13.86
N ALA A 160 -0.06 -18.96 -14.80
CA ALA A 160 0.74 -17.77 -14.53
C ALA A 160 -0.10 -16.58 -13.99
N THR A 161 -1.33 -16.39 -14.52
CA THR A 161 -2.25 -15.35 -14.03
C THR A 161 -2.70 -15.62 -12.59
N VAL A 162 -2.96 -16.87 -12.23
CA VAL A 162 -3.29 -17.26 -10.86
C VAL A 162 -2.11 -16.98 -9.92
N LEU A 163 -0.89 -17.33 -10.37
CA LEU A 163 0.33 -17.06 -9.60
C LEU A 163 0.53 -15.55 -9.39
N GLY A 164 0.42 -14.74 -10.45
CA GLY A 164 0.56 -13.29 -10.39
C GLY A 164 -0.42 -12.65 -9.41
N ALA A 165 -1.71 -12.99 -9.52
CA ALA A 165 -2.73 -12.52 -8.60
C ALA A 165 -2.47 -12.99 -7.15
N GLY A 166 -2.01 -14.23 -6.97
CA GLY A 166 -1.63 -14.78 -5.66
C GLY A 166 -0.46 -14.03 -5.01
N LEU A 167 0.57 -13.66 -5.79
CA LEU A 167 1.71 -12.86 -5.30
C LEU A 167 1.26 -11.46 -4.88
N VAL A 168 0.38 -10.82 -5.64
CA VAL A 168 -0.20 -9.52 -5.27
C VAL A 168 -1.07 -9.65 -4.02
N LEU A 169 -1.86 -10.72 -3.89
CA LEU A 169 -2.63 -10.98 -2.67
C LEU A 169 -1.71 -11.19 -1.45
N LEU A 170 -0.59 -11.89 -1.62
CA LEU A 170 0.42 -12.03 -0.56
C LEU A 170 1.01 -10.68 -0.16
N ALA A 171 1.29 -9.78 -1.12
CA ALA A 171 1.72 -8.42 -0.84
C ALA A 171 0.69 -7.65 0.00
N VAL A 172 -0.59 -7.84 -0.27
CA VAL A 172 -1.70 -7.23 0.49
C VAL A 172 -1.77 -7.77 1.92
N VAL A 173 -1.51 -9.06 2.14
CA VAL A 173 -1.39 -9.64 3.49
C VAL A 173 -0.22 -9.01 4.25
N PHE A 174 0.95 -8.84 3.60
CA PHE A 174 2.08 -8.12 4.18
C PHE A 174 1.72 -6.67 4.54
N TYR A 175 1.01 -5.95 3.69
CA TYR A 175 0.51 -4.60 4.02
C TYR A 175 -0.44 -4.61 5.22
N GLY A 176 -1.35 -5.57 5.30
CA GLY A 176 -2.22 -5.75 6.46
C GLY A 176 -1.43 -5.94 7.77
N LEU A 177 -0.35 -6.73 7.73
CA LEU A 177 0.56 -6.90 8.87
C LEU A 177 1.32 -5.61 9.17
N ALA A 178 1.89 -4.98 8.14
CA ALA A 178 2.69 -3.77 8.26
C ALA A 178 1.92 -2.61 8.91
N VAL A 179 0.66 -2.40 8.51
CA VAL A 179 -0.20 -1.36 9.11
C VAL A 179 -0.29 -1.53 10.63
N ASN A 180 -0.47 -2.77 11.11
CA ASN A 180 -0.56 -3.06 12.55
C ASN A 180 0.78 -2.84 13.28
N LEU A 181 1.90 -3.19 12.66
CA LEU A 181 3.24 -3.02 13.25
C LEU A 181 3.71 -1.56 13.21
N ALA A 182 3.28 -0.79 12.19
CA ALA A 182 3.70 0.60 12.00
C ALA A 182 3.11 1.55 13.04
N VAL A 183 1.86 1.32 13.47
CA VAL A 183 1.11 2.25 14.35
C VAL A 183 1.88 2.59 15.62
N PRO A 184 2.38 1.66 16.45
CA PRO A 184 3.09 2.00 17.68
C PRO A 184 4.38 2.81 17.44
N LEU A 185 5.11 2.47 16.37
CA LEU A 185 6.34 3.15 16.00
C LEU A 185 6.07 4.57 15.50
N GLN A 186 5.05 4.74 14.66
CA GLN A 186 4.67 6.04 14.13
C GLN A 186 4.08 6.96 15.20
N GLN A 187 3.36 6.43 16.18
CA GLN A 187 2.88 7.20 17.34
C GLN A 187 4.03 7.71 18.20
N ARG A 188 5.11 6.92 18.32
CA ARG A 188 6.27 7.27 19.14
C ARG A 188 7.22 8.25 18.46
N TYR A 189 7.51 8.06 17.17
CA TYR A 189 8.57 8.78 16.45
C TYR A 189 8.08 9.67 15.32
N GLY A 190 6.78 9.61 15.02
CA GLY A 190 6.23 10.16 13.78
C GLY A 190 6.40 9.20 12.59
N ALA A 191 5.64 9.42 11.54
CA ALA A 191 5.64 8.51 10.39
C ALA A 191 6.91 8.64 9.54
N LEU A 192 7.40 9.87 9.29
CA LEU A 192 8.52 10.11 8.38
C LEU A 192 9.84 9.45 8.84
N PRO A 193 10.26 9.57 10.13
CA PRO A 193 11.49 8.90 10.59
C PRO A 193 11.43 7.38 10.49
N VAL A 194 10.26 6.80 10.75
CA VAL A 194 10.04 5.35 10.67
C VAL A 194 10.08 4.89 9.22
N LEU A 195 9.35 5.57 8.33
CA LEU A 195 9.29 5.27 6.90
C LEU A 195 10.66 5.39 6.23
N PHE A 196 11.39 6.47 6.49
CA PHE A 196 12.72 6.67 5.93
C PHE A 196 13.66 5.52 6.26
N ARG A 197 13.73 5.12 7.54
CA ARG A 197 14.58 4.01 7.97
C ARG A 197 14.10 2.66 7.42
N ALA A 198 12.77 2.45 7.34
CA ALA A 198 12.21 1.26 6.73
C ALA A 198 12.57 1.16 5.24
N GLN A 199 12.59 2.30 4.51
CA GLN A 199 13.02 2.34 3.11
C GLN A 199 14.53 2.06 2.97
N LEU A 200 15.39 2.57 3.87
CA LEU A 200 16.82 2.25 3.85
C LEU A 200 17.08 0.75 4.06
N VAL A 201 16.35 0.12 5.00
CA VAL A 201 16.43 -1.34 5.17
C VAL A 201 15.95 -2.07 3.93
N ALA A 202 14.84 -1.63 3.34
CA ALA A 202 14.30 -2.23 2.13
C ALA A 202 15.26 -2.13 0.94
N LEU A 203 16.02 -1.04 0.79
CA LEU A 203 17.04 -0.91 -0.24
C LEU A 203 18.10 -2.00 -0.12
N VAL A 204 18.58 -2.26 1.09
CA VAL A 204 19.55 -3.35 1.34
C VAL A 204 18.95 -4.70 0.95
N LEU A 205 17.70 -4.95 1.33
CA LEU A 205 17.02 -6.22 1.06
C LEU A 205 16.66 -6.40 -0.43
N LEU A 206 16.40 -5.33 -1.14
CA LEU A 206 16.04 -5.35 -2.57
C LEU A 206 17.26 -5.36 -3.49
N ALA A 207 18.45 -4.99 -3.00
CA ALA A 207 19.66 -4.94 -3.81
C ALA A 207 19.97 -6.26 -4.56
N PRO A 208 19.86 -7.46 -3.93
CA PRO A 208 20.07 -8.71 -4.66
C PRO A 208 19.06 -8.90 -5.81
N ALA A 209 17.78 -8.58 -5.59
CA ALA A 209 16.74 -8.70 -6.61
C ALA A 209 16.97 -7.70 -7.76
N ALA A 210 17.45 -6.50 -7.47
CA ALA A 210 17.85 -5.52 -8.49
C ALA A 210 19.01 -6.03 -9.33
N LEU A 211 20.06 -6.58 -8.70
CA LEU A 211 21.21 -7.14 -9.40
C LEU A 211 20.82 -8.31 -10.33
N VAL A 212 19.94 -9.20 -9.88
CA VAL A 212 19.41 -10.30 -10.70
C VAL A 212 18.58 -9.78 -11.89
N SER A 213 17.91 -8.63 -11.73
CA SER A 213 17.08 -8.02 -12.79
C SER A 213 17.90 -7.23 -13.81
N LEU A 214 19.15 -6.83 -13.52
CA LEU A 214 19.96 -6.00 -14.42
C LEU A 214 20.19 -6.63 -15.80
N PRO A 215 20.56 -7.91 -15.92
CA PRO A 215 20.83 -8.53 -17.23
C PRO A 215 19.60 -8.59 -18.15
N SER A 216 18.41 -8.60 -17.60
CA SER A 216 17.12 -8.63 -18.34
C SER A 216 16.50 -7.22 -18.50
N SER A 217 17.22 -6.18 -18.11
CA SER A 217 16.72 -4.80 -18.17
C SER A 217 17.45 -4.02 -19.26
N GLU A 218 16.68 -3.27 -20.04
CA GLU A 218 17.19 -2.36 -21.07
C GLU A 218 16.77 -0.93 -20.71
N PHE A 219 17.66 0.03 -20.92
CA PHE A 219 17.33 1.42 -20.61
C PHE A 219 16.31 1.97 -21.60
N ALA A 220 15.18 2.44 -21.06
CA ALA A 220 14.20 3.21 -21.81
C ALA A 220 13.69 4.39 -20.96
N TRP A 221 13.52 5.55 -21.59
CA TRP A 221 13.03 6.74 -20.88
C TRP A 221 11.62 6.57 -20.33
N SER A 222 10.73 5.84 -21.01
CA SER A 222 9.37 5.54 -20.53
C SER A 222 9.41 4.84 -19.17
N SER A 223 10.14 3.73 -19.07
CA SER A 223 10.28 2.96 -17.85
C SER A 223 11.05 3.71 -16.76
N ALA A 224 12.10 4.45 -17.13
CA ALA A 224 12.84 5.26 -16.17
C ALA A 224 11.98 6.36 -15.54
N LEU A 225 11.22 7.11 -16.35
CA LEU A 225 10.31 8.15 -15.87
C LEU A 225 9.17 7.57 -15.06
N ALA A 226 8.62 6.41 -15.46
CA ALA A 226 7.60 5.71 -14.69
C ALA A 226 8.11 5.30 -13.30
N VAL A 227 9.32 4.72 -13.20
CA VAL A 227 9.94 4.35 -11.92
C VAL A 227 10.27 5.59 -11.09
N MET A 228 10.71 6.68 -11.72
CA MET A 228 10.93 7.97 -11.03
C MET A 228 9.62 8.52 -10.47
N ALA A 229 8.55 8.55 -11.25
CA ALA A 229 7.23 8.99 -10.79
C ALA A 229 6.70 8.10 -9.67
N LEU A 230 6.85 6.78 -9.81
CA LEU A 230 6.46 5.77 -8.82
C LEU A 230 7.20 5.98 -7.50
N GLY A 231 8.51 6.22 -7.54
CA GLY A 231 9.34 6.47 -6.36
C GLY A 231 9.02 7.81 -5.70
N PHE A 232 9.01 8.89 -6.48
CA PHE A 232 8.78 10.24 -5.98
C PHE A 232 7.36 10.41 -5.45
N PHE A 233 6.36 10.14 -6.28
CA PHE A 233 4.96 10.33 -5.89
C PHE A 233 4.44 9.19 -5.02
N GLY A 234 4.55 7.93 -5.47
CA GLY A 234 3.93 6.78 -4.79
C GLY A 234 4.65 6.32 -3.53
N THR A 235 5.98 6.48 -3.45
CA THR A 235 6.79 5.96 -2.33
C THR A 235 7.38 7.06 -1.44
N GLY A 236 7.50 8.28 -1.94
CA GLY A 236 7.94 9.45 -1.19
C GLY A 236 6.77 10.34 -0.79
N TRP A 237 6.26 11.14 -1.74
CA TRP A 237 5.34 12.24 -1.47
C TRP A 237 3.96 11.80 -0.97
N ALA A 238 3.42 10.66 -1.45
CA ALA A 238 2.14 10.14 -0.98
C ALA A 238 2.14 9.86 0.53
N PHE A 239 3.25 9.39 1.09
CA PHE A 239 3.36 9.20 2.53
C PHE A 239 3.41 10.53 3.30
N VAL A 240 4.02 11.57 2.74
CA VAL A 240 4.00 12.92 3.32
C VAL A 240 2.57 13.47 3.31
N ALA A 241 1.86 13.34 2.19
CA ALA A 241 0.47 13.75 2.07
C ALA A 241 -0.44 12.97 3.04
N MET A 242 -0.25 11.64 3.13
CA MET A 242 -1.04 10.79 4.04
C MET A 242 -0.80 11.13 5.51
N THR A 243 0.44 11.34 5.93
CA THR A 243 0.74 11.74 7.30
C THR A 243 0.17 13.11 7.63
N THR A 244 0.18 14.02 6.66
CA THR A 244 -0.42 15.35 6.80
C THR A 244 -1.95 15.26 6.94
N LEU A 245 -2.59 14.45 6.09
CA LEU A 245 -4.05 14.22 6.17
C LEU A 245 -4.44 13.60 7.50
N VAL A 246 -3.75 12.51 7.90
CA VAL A 246 -4.02 11.83 9.19
C VAL A 246 -3.79 12.75 10.38
N GLY A 247 -2.77 13.59 10.35
CA GLY A 247 -2.53 14.60 11.40
C GLY A 247 -3.66 15.60 11.52
N ARG A 248 -4.35 15.94 10.43
CA ARG A 248 -5.48 16.90 10.41
C ARG A 248 -6.80 16.27 10.85
N VAL A 249 -7.15 15.12 10.27
CA VAL A 249 -8.51 14.55 10.40
C VAL A 249 -8.57 13.26 11.24
N GLY A 250 -7.43 12.77 11.67
CA GLY A 250 -7.28 11.50 12.38
C GLY A 250 -7.16 10.27 11.46
N ALA A 251 -6.67 9.16 11.99
CA ALA A 251 -6.36 7.97 11.21
C ALA A 251 -7.58 7.37 10.51
N THR A 252 -8.70 7.25 11.20
CA THR A 252 -9.94 6.64 10.65
C THR A 252 -10.49 7.42 9.46
N ARG A 253 -10.47 8.76 9.52
CA ARG A 253 -10.95 9.61 8.42
C ARG A 253 -9.92 9.71 7.30
N GLY A 254 -8.63 9.76 7.63
CA GLY A 254 -7.54 9.77 6.65
C GLY A 254 -7.49 8.50 5.81
N SER A 255 -7.83 7.33 6.39
CA SER A 255 -7.83 6.05 5.67
C SER A 255 -8.87 5.95 4.54
N VAL A 256 -9.84 6.87 4.50
CA VAL A 256 -10.82 6.94 3.39
C VAL A 256 -10.13 7.12 2.03
N ALA A 257 -8.96 7.78 1.99
CA ALA A 257 -8.18 7.93 0.75
C ALA A 257 -7.85 6.57 0.09
N ILE A 258 -7.62 5.53 0.90
CA ILE A 258 -7.25 4.18 0.43
C ILE A 258 -8.39 3.53 -0.37
N TYR A 259 -9.65 3.85 -0.04
CA TYR A 259 -10.80 3.27 -0.74
C TYR A 259 -10.95 3.73 -2.19
N PHE A 260 -10.32 4.84 -2.56
CA PHE A 260 -10.33 5.35 -3.93
C PHE A 260 -9.21 4.78 -4.82
N LEU A 261 -8.22 4.08 -4.24
CA LEU A 261 -7.10 3.51 -5.00
C LEU A 261 -7.56 2.57 -6.11
N PRO A 262 -8.44 1.58 -5.84
CA PRO A 262 -8.91 0.69 -6.90
C PRO A 262 -9.64 1.44 -8.03
N VAL A 263 -10.40 2.47 -7.69
CA VAL A 263 -11.13 3.28 -8.68
C VAL A 263 -10.14 3.98 -9.62
N VAL A 264 -9.10 4.58 -9.06
CA VAL A 264 -8.05 5.23 -9.87
C VAL A 264 -7.27 4.22 -10.70
N ALA A 265 -6.89 3.06 -10.10
CA ALA A 265 -6.16 2.01 -10.81
C ALA A 265 -6.96 1.48 -12.01
N ILE A 266 -8.25 1.17 -11.82
CA ILE A 266 -9.16 0.74 -12.89
C ILE A 266 -9.25 1.81 -13.97
N ALA A 267 -9.50 3.06 -13.59
CA ALA A 267 -9.65 4.16 -14.57
C ALA A 267 -8.38 4.33 -15.41
N LEU A 268 -7.20 4.28 -14.78
CA LEU A 268 -5.93 4.44 -15.48
C LEU A 268 -5.58 3.22 -16.35
N GLY A 269 -5.82 1.99 -15.87
CA GLY A 269 -5.61 0.78 -16.65
C GLY A 269 -6.50 0.73 -17.90
N VAL A 270 -7.79 1.05 -17.76
CA VAL A 270 -8.71 1.10 -18.90
C VAL A 270 -8.34 2.21 -19.89
N VAL A 271 -8.01 3.42 -19.40
CA VAL A 271 -7.77 4.58 -20.30
C VAL A 271 -6.40 4.53 -20.97
N PHE A 272 -5.36 4.06 -20.30
CA PHE A 272 -3.97 4.13 -20.80
C PHE A 272 -3.40 2.80 -21.29
N ARG A 273 -4.05 1.68 -20.92
CA ARG A 273 -3.58 0.33 -21.27
C ARG A 273 -4.64 -0.51 -21.98
N ASP A 274 -5.81 0.07 -22.29
CA ASP A 274 -6.94 -0.62 -22.94
C ASP A 274 -7.34 -1.92 -22.18
N GLU A 275 -7.15 -1.93 -20.83
CA GLU A 275 -7.46 -3.09 -20.02
C GLU A 275 -8.96 -3.37 -19.97
N THR A 276 -9.35 -4.63 -20.03
CA THR A 276 -10.73 -5.06 -19.90
C THR A 276 -11.01 -5.57 -18.50
N VAL A 277 -11.94 -4.96 -17.80
CA VAL A 277 -12.29 -5.33 -16.42
C VAL A 277 -13.57 -6.15 -16.41
N ALA A 278 -13.49 -7.38 -15.89
CA ALA A 278 -14.66 -8.24 -15.78
C ALA A 278 -15.69 -7.65 -14.79
N SER A 279 -16.98 -7.69 -15.16
CA SER A 279 -18.05 -7.16 -14.30
C SER A 279 -18.07 -7.76 -12.90
N ILE A 280 -17.72 -9.05 -12.76
CA ILE A 280 -17.63 -9.69 -11.45
C ILE A 280 -16.52 -9.09 -10.58
N SER A 281 -15.39 -8.65 -11.19
CA SER A 281 -14.31 -7.99 -10.47
C SER A 281 -14.72 -6.58 -10.00
N LEU A 282 -15.54 -5.87 -10.79
CA LEU A 282 -16.12 -4.58 -10.37
C LEU A 282 -17.05 -4.75 -9.18
N ILE A 283 -17.95 -5.75 -9.23
CA ILE A 283 -18.82 -6.10 -8.10
C ILE A 283 -17.98 -6.49 -6.89
N GLY A 284 -16.96 -7.33 -7.09
CA GLY A 284 -16.03 -7.73 -6.05
C GLY A 284 -15.32 -6.55 -5.40
N THR A 285 -14.86 -5.59 -6.20
CA THR A 285 -14.25 -4.35 -5.71
C THR A 285 -15.21 -3.56 -4.85
N GLY A 286 -16.47 -3.42 -5.27
CA GLY A 286 -17.51 -2.79 -4.46
C GLY A 286 -17.72 -3.49 -3.11
N LEU A 287 -17.74 -4.83 -3.09
CA LEU A 287 -17.85 -5.62 -1.87
C LEU A 287 -16.61 -5.46 -0.96
N VAL A 288 -15.40 -5.46 -1.55
CA VAL A 288 -14.15 -5.21 -0.79
C VAL A 288 -14.22 -3.83 -0.11
N LEU A 289 -14.60 -2.80 -0.84
CA LEU A 289 -14.71 -1.44 -0.31
C LEU A 289 -15.79 -1.33 0.79
N ALA A 290 -16.95 -1.97 0.59
CA ALA A 290 -18.01 -2.03 1.59
C ALA A 290 -17.56 -2.78 2.85
N GLY A 291 -16.90 -3.92 2.69
CA GLY A 291 -16.32 -4.70 3.80
C GLY A 291 -15.26 -3.90 4.56
N ALA A 292 -14.34 -3.24 3.85
CA ALA A 292 -13.33 -2.37 4.43
C ALA A 292 -13.95 -1.19 5.20
N TYR A 293 -14.99 -0.57 4.66
CA TYR A 293 -15.72 0.50 5.35
C TYR A 293 -16.38 0.01 6.65
N LEU A 294 -17.04 -1.14 6.63
CA LEU A 294 -17.66 -1.72 7.81
C LEU A 294 -16.62 -2.09 8.89
N THR A 295 -15.47 -2.66 8.50
CA THR A 295 -14.39 -3.02 9.43
C THR A 295 -13.73 -1.79 10.07
N SER A 296 -13.73 -0.63 9.41
CA SER A 296 -13.11 0.60 9.92
C SER A 296 -13.97 1.34 10.95
N ARG A 297 -15.26 1.05 11.03
CA ARG A 297 -16.17 1.68 12.01
C ARG A 297 -16.10 0.96 13.36
N ARG A 298 -15.95 1.74 14.43
CA ARG A 298 -16.07 1.25 15.80
C ARG A 298 -17.55 0.94 16.12
N GLU A 299 -17.80 -0.13 16.87
CA GLU A 299 -19.09 -0.38 17.56
C GLU A 299 -19.27 0.58 18.71
#